data_67cbf246832f6556f2c8a8d9e1138d86
#
_entry.id   67cbf246832f6556f2c8a8d9e1138d86
#
_cell.length_a   1.000
_cell.length_b   1.000
_cell.length_c   1.000
_cell.angle_alpha   90.00
_cell.angle_beta   90.00
_cell.angle_gamma   90.00
#
_symmetry.space_group_name_H-M   'P 1'
#
loop_
_entity.id
_entity.type
_entity.pdbx_description
1 polymer ?
#
loop_
_entity_poly.entity_id
_entity_poly.type
_entity_poly.pdbx_seq_one_letter_code
_entity_poly.pdbx_strand_id
1 'polypeptide(L)'
;MIRGFDVSETSGFLDDVFWQSAVDQGMKFVYVRCSWGNGHEDSQFRYNIQKAHEYGLKVGAYHYDYSLQPGQTAAHARKCAQIIADAGVLLELPVFFDLEDADLWKQRNNYTFAGDTATAQCIEWINNIGLNTGIYSSYGWLECQVEDNSGYSGDGRPISWRDLGCAVWNAEWGPSDDLQGYVWQDAGDVVLAGHYVDLDYMYDDALFN
;
A
#
# COMPACT_ATOMS: atom_id res chain seq x y z
N MET A 1 6.74 -5.75 17.31
CA MET A 1 6.03 -5.15 16.16
C MET A 1 5.89 -3.66 16.39
N ILE A 2 6.09 -2.87 15.37
CA ILE A 2 6.00 -1.40 15.38
C ILE A 2 4.63 -1.02 14.83
N ARG A 3 3.92 -0.09 15.48
CA ARG A 3 2.60 0.37 15.03
C ARG A 3 2.71 1.51 14.05
N GLY A 4 1.90 1.47 13.03
CA GLY A 4 1.73 2.51 12.02
C GLY A 4 0.31 2.59 11.50
N PHE A 5 0.15 3.33 10.43
CA PHE A 5 -1.13 3.51 9.74
C PHE A 5 -0.87 3.92 8.31
N ASP A 6 -1.90 3.85 7.48
CA ASP A 6 -1.82 4.40 6.14
C ASP A 6 -2.93 5.42 5.88
N VAL A 7 -2.63 6.36 4.96
CA VAL A 7 -3.50 7.49 4.63
C VAL A 7 -3.42 7.87 3.15
N SER A 8 -4.49 8.49 2.70
CA SER A 8 -4.59 9.08 1.37
C SER A 8 -5.47 10.35 1.40
N GLU A 9 -5.72 10.94 0.26
CA GLU A 9 -6.68 12.05 0.14
C GLU A 9 -8.09 11.67 0.61
N THR A 10 -8.45 10.38 0.61
CA THR A 10 -9.75 9.91 1.11
C THR A 10 -9.87 10.01 2.63
N SER A 11 -8.75 10.04 3.36
CA SER A 11 -8.73 10.31 4.81
C SER A 11 -9.09 11.76 5.15
N GLY A 12 -9.17 12.64 4.13
CA GLY A 12 -9.42 14.07 4.26
C GLY A 12 -8.17 14.87 4.62
N PHE A 13 -8.36 16.11 5.02
CA PHE A 13 -7.27 16.99 5.44
C PHE A 13 -6.88 16.67 6.90
N LEU A 14 -5.67 16.19 7.11
CA LEU A 14 -5.14 15.76 8.40
C LEU A 14 -4.39 16.93 9.05
N ASP A 15 -5.00 17.56 10.03
CA ASP A 15 -4.44 18.71 10.73
C ASP A 15 -3.42 18.29 11.83
N ASP A 16 -2.85 19.29 12.50
CA ASP A 16 -1.86 19.04 13.56
C ASP A 16 -2.41 18.23 14.75
N VAL A 17 -3.74 18.30 14.98
CA VAL A 17 -4.38 17.53 16.06
C VAL A 17 -4.38 16.04 15.71
N PHE A 18 -4.61 15.71 14.45
CA PHE A 18 -4.52 14.34 13.96
C PHE A 18 -3.10 13.78 14.16
N TRP A 19 -2.09 14.47 13.65
CA TRP A 19 -0.70 14.00 13.70
C TRP A 19 -0.19 13.84 15.13
N GLN A 20 -0.51 14.80 16.01
CA GLN A 20 -0.18 14.69 17.43
C GLN A 20 -0.87 13.48 18.07
N SER A 21 -2.15 13.27 17.77
CA SER A 21 -2.91 12.13 18.30
C SER A 21 -2.33 10.79 17.84
N ALA A 22 -1.87 10.70 16.59
CA ALA A 22 -1.22 9.49 16.06
C ALA A 22 0.05 9.16 16.88
N VAL A 23 0.91 10.14 17.09
CA VAL A 23 2.15 9.95 17.88
C VAL A 23 1.84 9.62 19.34
N ASP A 24 0.87 10.29 19.96
CA ASP A 24 0.46 10.04 21.35
C ASP A 24 -0.10 8.62 21.53
N GLN A 25 -0.70 8.03 20.50
CA GLN A 25 -1.16 6.64 20.49
C GLN A 25 -0.04 5.64 20.14
N GLY A 26 1.19 6.11 19.97
CA GLY A 26 2.38 5.28 19.78
C GLY A 26 2.65 4.87 18.34
N MET A 27 2.04 5.53 17.36
CA MET A 27 2.37 5.33 15.96
C MET A 27 3.81 5.76 15.68
N LYS A 28 4.54 5.01 14.86
CA LYS A 28 5.95 5.22 14.55
C LYS A 28 6.22 5.38 13.07
N PHE A 29 5.32 4.94 12.23
CA PHE A 29 5.42 5.07 10.78
C PHE A 29 4.06 5.33 10.14
N VAL A 30 4.11 5.80 8.91
CA VAL A 30 2.94 5.99 8.06
C VAL A 30 3.28 5.63 6.61
N TYR A 31 2.35 4.97 5.93
CA TYR A 31 2.34 4.88 4.48
C TYR A 31 1.38 5.92 3.90
N VAL A 32 1.88 6.69 2.93
CA VAL A 32 1.10 7.76 2.30
C VAL A 32 0.88 7.43 0.84
N ARG A 33 -0.37 7.43 0.38
CA ARG A 33 -0.63 7.25 -1.04
C ARG A 33 0.03 8.36 -1.85
N CYS A 34 0.98 7.99 -2.70
CA CYS A 34 1.66 8.97 -3.56
C CYS A 34 0.88 9.22 -4.85
N SER A 35 0.21 8.18 -5.37
CA SER A 35 -0.49 8.26 -6.65
C SER A 35 -1.47 7.11 -6.80
N TRP A 36 -2.33 7.25 -7.82
CA TRP A 36 -3.26 6.20 -8.22
C TRP A 36 -3.43 6.16 -9.74
N GLY A 37 -3.80 4.98 -10.26
CA GLY A 37 -4.05 4.77 -11.66
C GLY A 37 -2.88 5.18 -12.56
N ASN A 38 -3.17 5.78 -13.69
CA ASN A 38 -2.14 6.15 -14.67
C ASN A 38 -1.41 7.46 -14.32
N GLY A 39 -0.93 7.59 -13.07
CA GLY A 39 -0.06 8.69 -12.64
C GLY A 39 -0.84 9.94 -12.18
N HIS A 40 -1.97 9.76 -11.54
CA HIS A 40 -2.61 10.82 -10.77
C HIS A 40 -1.92 10.94 -9.42
N GLU A 41 -1.31 12.08 -9.14
CA GLU A 41 -0.74 12.37 -7.82
C GLU A 41 -1.88 12.53 -6.80
N ASP A 42 -1.75 11.90 -5.63
CA ASP A 42 -2.68 12.10 -4.52
C ASP A 42 -2.55 13.53 -3.99
N SER A 43 -3.65 14.23 -3.86
CA SER A 43 -3.67 15.67 -3.55
C SER A 43 -3.12 16.01 -2.16
N GLN A 44 -3.06 15.03 -1.25
CA GLN A 44 -2.53 15.19 0.11
C GLN A 44 -1.11 14.61 0.26
N PHE A 45 -0.54 13.98 -0.78
CA PHE A 45 0.74 13.28 -0.71
C PHE A 45 1.86 14.12 -0.09
N ARG A 46 2.14 15.28 -0.69
CA ARG A 46 3.27 16.14 -0.25
C ARG A 46 3.05 16.69 1.16
N TYR A 47 1.82 17.09 1.45
CA TYR A 47 1.45 17.62 2.76
C TYR A 47 1.58 16.55 3.84
N ASN A 48 1.02 15.36 3.61
CA ASN A 48 1.03 14.27 4.59
C ASN A 48 2.46 13.81 4.88
N ILE A 49 3.35 13.71 3.89
CA ILE A 49 4.76 13.36 4.13
C ILE A 49 5.48 14.43 4.96
N GLN A 50 5.28 15.70 4.61
CA GLN A 50 5.89 16.79 5.37
C GLN A 50 5.45 16.71 6.83
N LYS A 51 4.15 16.57 7.08
CA LYS A 51 3.59 16.47 8.43
C LYS A 51 4.10 15.25 9.18
N ALA A 52 4.11 14.10 8.55
CA ALA A 52 4.62 12.88 9.18
C ALA A 52 6.07 13.07 9.68
N HIS A 53 6.94 13.67 8.87
CA HIS A 53 8.31 13.99 9.28
C HIS A 53 8.37 15.05 10.39
N GLU A 54 7.54 16.11 10.35
CA GLU A 54 7.45 17.10 11.42
C GLU A 54 7.11 16.47 12.78
N TYR A 55 6.29 15.41 12.77
CA TYR A 55 5.90 14.64 13.96
C TYR A 55 6.81 13.43 14.24
N GLY A 56 7.91 13.26 13.48
CA GLY A 56 8.94 12.26 13.75
C GLY A 56 8.57 10.83 13.32
N LEU A 57 7.58 10.67 12.46
CA LEU A 57 7.22 9.38 11.89
C LEU A 57 8.16 8.99 10.75
N LYS A 58 8.44 7.70 10.60
CA LYS A 58 9.06 7.13 9.39
C LYS A 58 8.02 7.02 8.28
N VAL A 59 8.42 7.33 7.06
CA VAL A 59 7.49 7.47 5.95
C VAL A 59 7.81 6.50 4.82
N GLY A 60 6.80 5.80 4.37
CA GLY A 60 6.76 5.08 3.09
C GLY A 60 5.67 5.64 2.19
N ALA A 61 5.58 5.10 1.01
CA ALA A 61 4.53 5.49 0.08
C ALA A 61 3.86 4.27 -0.56
N TYR A 62 2.68 4.48 -1.16
CA TYR A 62 2.06 3.45 -1.98
C TYR A 62 1.37 4.05 -3.21
N HIS A 63 1.23 3.22 -4.22
CA HIS A 63 0.52 3.52 -5.47
C HIS A 63 -0.67 2.60 -5.61
N TYR A 64 -1.90 3.14 -5.60
CA TYR A 64 -3.12 2.37 -5.83
C TYR A 64 -3.28 2.06 -7.33
N ASP A 65 -3.23 0.79 -7.70
CA ASP A 65 -3.12 0.39 -9.09
C ASP A 65 -4.46 0.19 -9.80
N TYR A 66 -4.60 0.79 -10.98
CA TYR A 66 -5.69 0.56 -11.92
C TYR A 66 -5.24 -0.11 -13.22
N SER A 67 -4.08 -0.77 -13.26
CA SER A 67 -3.71 -1.55 -14.42
C SER A 67 -4.54 -2.83 -14.52
N LEU A 68 -4.99 -3.16 -15.73
CA LEU A 68 -5.83 -4.34 -15.99
C LEU A 68 -5.02 -5.52 -16.55
N GLN A 69 -3.77 -5.27 -16.93
CA GLN A 69 -2.89 -6.28 -17.53
C GLN A 69 -1.43 -5.85 -17.46
N PRO A 70 -0.47 -6.80 -17.55
CA PRO A 70 0.94 -6.51 -17.79
C PRO A 70 1.11 -5.56 -18.99
N GLY A 71 2.18 -4.75 -18.97
CA GLY A 71 2.44 -3.68 -19.94
C GLY A 71 1.90 -2.31 -19.53
N GLN A 72 0.79 -2.24 -18.80
CA GLN A 72 0.29 -1.00 -18.21
C GLN A 72 1.02 -0.64 -16.92
N THR A 73 1.32 -1.64 -16.09
CA THR A 73 1.95 -1.48 -14.77
C THR A 73 3.32 -0.82 -14.87
N ALA A 74 4.11 -1.15 -15.89
CA ALA A 74 5.41 -0.53 -16.10
C ALA A 74 5.33 1.00 -16.30
N ALA A 75 4.25 1.49 -16.93
CA ALA A 75 4.03 2.93 -17.08
C ALA A 75 3.61 3.57 -15.75
N HIS A 76 2.76 2.89 -14.97
CA HIS A 76 2.35 3.34 -13.63
C HIS A 76 3.56 3.44 -12.69
N ALA A 77 4.43 2.44 -12.67
CA ALA A 77 5.66 2.44 -11.86
C ALA A 77 6.56 3.64 -12.16
N ARG A 78 6.85 3.90 -13.46
CA ARG A 78 7.68 5.05 -13.84
C ARG A 78 7.05 6.39 -13.48
N LYS A 79 5.73 6.53 -13.59
CA LYS A 79 5.04 7.76 -13.21
C LYS A 79 5.02 7.96 -11.71
N CYS A 80 4.79 6.89 -10.93
CA CYS A 80 4.90 6.93 -9.48
C CYS A 80 6.31 7.39 -9.06
N ALA A 81 7.37 6.80 -9.62
CA ALA A 81 8.74 7.21 -9.34
C ALA A 81 8.99 8.69 -9.68
N GLN A 82 8.44 9.18 -10.80
CA GLN A 82 8.55 10.58 -11.19
C GLN A 82 7.84 11.51 -10.20
N ILE A 83 6.63 11.17 -9.76
CA ILE A 83 5.88 11.95 -8.74
C ILE A 83 6.69 12.06 -7.45
N ILE A 84 7.27 10.95 -6.98
CA ILE A 84 8.11 10.95 -5.77
C ILE A 84 9.36 11.81 -5.97
N ALA A 85 10.02 11.69 -7.12
CA ALA A 85 11.20 12.49 -7.44
C ALA A 85 10.87 13.99 -7.53
N ASP A 86 9.77 14.35 -8.17
CA ASP A 86 9.32 15.75 -8.31
C ASP A 86 8.86 16.36 -6.98
N ALA A 87 8.39 15.52 -6.06
CA ALA A 87 8.07 15.95 -4.71
C ALA A 87 9.32 16.26 -3.88
N GLY A 88 10.47 15.66 -4.21
CA GLY A 88 11.73 15.87 -3.50
C GLY A 88 11.69 15.40 -2.05
N VAL A 89 10.86 14.40 -1.76
CA VAL A 89 10.63 13.88 -0.40
C VAL A 89 11.57 12.73 -0.07
N LEU A 90 11.91 12.61 1.21
CA LEU A 90 12.62 11.45 1.73
C LEU A 90 11.61 10.35 2.08
N LEU A 91 11.85 9.13 1.63
CA LEU A 91 11.14 7.94 2.06
C LEU A 91 12.13 7.01 2.77
N GLU A 92 11.90 6.71 4.03
CA GLU A 92 12.72 5.76 4.79
C GLU A 92 12.26 4.32 4.60
N LEU A 93 11.00 4.14 4.22
CA LEU A 93 10.35 2.86 4.03
C LEU A 93 10.10 2.58 2.53
N PRO A 94 9.82 1.33 2.14
CA PRO A 94 9.55 0.98 0.74
C PRO A 94 8.40 1.74 0.11
N VAL A 95 8.35 1.76 -1.22
CA VAL A 95 7.19 2.18 -2.02
C VAL A 95 6.41 0.93 -2.41
N PHE A 96 5.17 0.81 -1.96
CA PHE A 96 4.35 -0.35 -2.25
C PHE A 96 3.50 -0.21 -3.51
N PHE A 97 3.46 -1.27 -4.28
CA PHE A 97 2.49 -1.49 -5.35
C PHE A 97 1.22 -2.08 -4.74
N ASP A 98 0.18 -1.29 -4.68
CA ASP A 98 -1.09 -1.65 -4.10
C ASP A 98 -1.99 -2.28 -5.18
N LEU A 99 -1.96 -3.60 -5.22
CA LEU A 99 -2.67 -4.43 -6.18
C LEU A 99 -3.89 -5.06 -5.53
N GLU A 100 -5.00 -4.37 -5.67
CA GLU A 100 -6.31 -4.80 -5.16
C GLU A 100 -7.46 -4.26 -6.03
N ASP A 101 -8.69 -4.44 -5.59
CA ASP A 101 -9.89 -3.85 -6.22
C ASP A 101 -10.98 -3.54 -5.18
N ALA A 102 -10.60 -2.89 -4.06
CA ALA A 102 -11.52 -2.55 -2.98
C ALA A 102 -12.70 -1.68 -3.46
N ASP A 103 -12.48 -0.84 -4.47
CA ASP A 103 -13.50 0.01 -5.07
C ASP A 103 -14.29 -0.65 -6.23
N LEU A 104 -13.99 -1.91 -6.55
CA LEU A 104 -14.60 -2.69 -7.65
C LEU A 104 -14.41 -2.05 -9.04
N TRP A 105 -13.41 -1.16 -9.19
CA TRP A 105 -13.17 -0.52 -10.48
C TRP A 105 -12.63 -1.52 -11.50
N LYS A 106 -11.67 -2.35 -11.10
CA LYS A 106 -11.10 -3.38 -11.98
C LYS A 106 -12.19 -4.34 -12.47
N GLN A 107 -13.04 -4.82 -11.55
CA GLN A 107 -14.17 -5.69 -11.89
C GLN A 107 -15.12 -5.03 -12.90
N ARG A 108 -15.51 -3.77 -12.67
CA ARG A 108 -16.35 -3.01 -13.61
C ARG A 108 -15.70 -2.80 -14.98
N ASN A 109 -14.38 -2.91 -15.07
CA ASN A 109 -13.62 -2.81 -16.32
C ASN A 109 -13.17 -4.17 -16.85
N ASN A 110 -13.91 -5.24 -16.50
CA ASN A 110 -13.70 -6.61 -16.96
C ASN A 110 -12.35 -7.22 -16.56
N TYR A 111 -11.75 -6.76 -15.47
CA TYR A 111 -10.62 -7.46 -14.87
C TYR A 111 -11.14 -8.71 -14.17
N THR A 112 -10.47 -9.82 -14.40
CA THR A 112 -10.64 -11.04 -13.61
C THR A 112 -9.30 -11.36 -12.98
N PHE A 113 -9.29 -11.52 -11.68
CA PHE A 113 -8.06 -11.90 -10.98
C PHE A 113 -7.53 -13.23 -11.53
N ALA A 114 -6.26 -13.25 -11.84
CA ALA A 114 -5.52 -14.44 -12.23
C ALA A 114 -4.11 -14.31 -11.65
N GLY A 115 -3.70 -15.28 -10.84
CA GLY A 115 -2.44 -15.21 -10.09
C GLY A 115 -1.22 -15.01 -10.97
N ASP A 116 -1.16 -15.67 -12.14
CA ASP A 116 -0.07 -15.48 -13.11
C ASP A 116 -0.04 -14.04 -13.66
N THR A 117 -1.21 -13.46 -13.96
CA THR A 117 -1.33 -12.07 -14.45
C THR A 117 -0.93 -11.08 -13.37
N ALA A 118 -1.46 -11.24 -12.16
CA ALA A 118 -1.13 -10.41 -11.02
C ALA A 118 0.37 -10.49 -10.65
N THR A 119 0.95 -11.68 -10.68
CA THR A 119 2.39 -11.88 -10.49
C THR A 119 3.20 -11.14 -11.55
N ALA A 120 2.78 -11.22 -12.82
CA ALA A 120 3.46 -10.51 -13.92
C ALA A 120 3.36 -8.97 -13.74
N GLN A 121 2.23 -8.44 -13.27
CA GLN A 121 2.10 -7.02 -12.90
C GLN A 121 3.05 -6.63 -11.78
N CYS A 122 3.17 -7.44 -10.71
CA CYS A 122 4.15 -7.21 -9.65
C CYS A 122 5.60 -7.19 -10.18
N ILE A 123 5.97 -8.12 -11.03
CA ILE A 123 7.30 -8.17 -11.66
C ILE A 123 7.55 -6.91 -12.50
N GLU A 124 6.57 -6.47 -13.28
CA GLU A 124 6.70 -5.23 -14.06
C GLU A 124 6.89 -4.00 -13.16
N TRP A 125 6.14 -3.90 -12.08
CA TRP A 125 6.31 -2.84 -11.10
C TRP A 125 7.73 -2.82 -10.53
N ILE A 126 8.19 -3.94 -9.97
CA ILE A 126 9.52 -4.07 -9.36
C ILE A 126 10.62 -3.68 -10.34
N ASN A 127 10.52 -4.11 -11.60
CA ASN A 127 11.53 -3.83 -12.63
C ASN A 127 11.53 -2.39 -13.13
N ASN A 128 10.48 -1.60 -12.90
CA ASN A 128 10.33 -0.27 -13.50
C ASN A 128 10.25 0.88 -12.49
N ILE A 129 10.04 0.61 -11.20
CA ILE A 129 9.94 1.67 -10.19
C ILE A 129 11.30 2.33 -9.86
N GLY A 130 12.39 1.55 -9.85
CA GLY A 130 13.75 2.07 -9.58
C GLY A 130 13.97 2.55 -8.13
N LEU A 131 13.10 2.19 -7.20
CA LEU A 131 13.15 2.53 -5.78
C LEU A 131 13.11 1.26 -4.93
N ASN A 132 13.42 1.38 -3.63
CA ASN A 132 13.14 0.31 -2.68
C ASN A 132 11.62 0.08 -2.66
N THR A 133 11.18 -1.16 -2.91
CA THR A 133 9.79 -1.42 -3.19
C THR A 133 9.28 -2.74 -2.62
N GLY A 134 7.97 -2.85 -2.52
CA GLY A 134 7.25 -4.05 -2.18
C GLY A 134 5.90 -4.12 -2.89
N ILE A 135 5.13 -5.12 -2.54
CA ILE A 135 3.76 -5.30 -3.00
C ILE A 135 2.81 -5.30 -1.80
N TYR A 136 1.66 -4.66 -1.96
CA TYR A 136 0.51 -4.79 -1.07
C TYR A 136 -0.60 -5.53 -1.80
N SER A 137 -1.24 -6.44 -1.11
CA SER A 137 -2.48 -7.07 -1.56
C SER A 137 -3.22 -7.72 -0.39
N SER A 138 -4.47 -8.11 -0.63
CA SER A 138 -5.23 -8.88 0.34
C SER A 138 -4.64 -10.28 0.53
N TYR A 139 -4.77 -10.81 1.76
CA TYR A 139 -4.43 -12.20 2.06
C TYR A 139 -5.04 -13.17 1.05
N GLY A 140 -6.30 -12.92 0.65
CA GLY A 140 -6.99 -13.72 -0.34
C GLY A 140 -6.25 -13.83 -1.68
N TRP A 141 -5.70 -12.74 -2.18
CA TRP A 141 -4.94 -12.74 -3.44
C TRP A 141 -3.52 -13.28 -3.26
N LEU A 142 -2.94 -13.14 -2.07
CA LEU A 142 -1.60 -13.64 -1.76
C LEU A 142 -1.56 -15.15 -1.49
N GLU A 143 -2.62 -15.74 -0.93
CA GLU A 143 -2.65 -17.16 -0.51
C GLU A 143 -3.76 -17.98 -1.19
N CYS A 144 -4.41 -17.44 -2.20
CA CYS A 144 -5.45 -18.12 -2.97
C CYS A 144 -6.70 -18.55 -2.19
N GLN A 145 -7.04 -17.81 -1.18
CA GLN A 145 -8.33 -17.96 -0.52
C GLN A 145 -9.35 -17.00 -1.11
N VAL A 146 -9.45 -16.99 -2.43
CA VAL A 146 -10.40 -16.15 -3.16
C VAL A 146 -11.79 -16.78 -3.07
N GLU A 147 -12.22 -17.03 -1.86
CA GLU A 147 -13.63 -17.19 -1.55
C GLU A 147 -14.22 -15.78 -1.38
N ASP A 148 -14.56 -15.33 -2.37
CA ASP A 148 -14.73 -14.06 -2.80
C ASP A 148 -16.09 -13.48 -2.50
N ASN A 149 -16.16 -12.58 -1.56
CA ASN A 149 -17.26 -11.63 -1.43
C ASN A 149 -17.22 -10.54 -2.51
N SER A 150 -16.20 -10.51 -3.36
CA SER A 150 -15.99 -9.49 -4.39
C SER A 150 -16.51 -9.89 -5.78
N GLY A 151 -16.99 -11.14 -5.97
CA GLY A 151 -17.50 -11.62 -7.26
C GLY A 151 -16.42 -11.95 -8.30
N TYR A 152 -15.14 -12.03 -7.90
CA TYR A 152 -14.08 -12.49 -8.78
C TYR A 152 -14.02 -14.02 -8.82
N SER A 153 -14.08 -14.58 -10.00
CA SER A 153 -13.67 -15.94 -10.22
C SER A 153 -12.16 -15.96 -10.45
N GLY A 154 -11.37 -16.24 -9.41
CA GLY A 154 -9.94 -16.47 -9.56
C GLY A 154 -9.65 -17.74 -10.35
N ASP A 155 -8.43 -17.86 -10.87
CA ASP A 155 -7.94 -19.09 -11.52
C ASP A 155 -7.42 -20.13 -10.51
N GLY A 156 -7.64 -19.92 -9.22
CA GLY A 156 -7.20 -20.79 -8.14
C GLY A 156 -5.71 -20.69 -7.82
N ARG A 157 -5.01 -19.67 -8.31
CA ARG A 157 -3.60 -19.43 -8.05
C ARG A 157 -3.38 -18.11 -7.35
N PRO A 158 -2.48 -18.06 -6.32
CA PRO A 158 -2.11 -16.83 -5.66
C PRO A 158 -1.14 -15.99 -6.51
N ILE A 159 -0.91 -14.76 -6.06
CA ILE A 159 0.30 -14.02 -6.45
C ILE A 159 1.50 -14.81 -5.93
N SER A 160 2.48 -15.09 -6.79
CA SER A 160 3.70 -15.82 -6.40
C SER A 160 4.68 -14.92 -5.62
N TRP A 161 4.19 -14.31 -4.55
CA TRP A 161 4.90 -13.25 -3.82
C TRP A 161 6.24 -13.70 -3.21
N ARG A 162 6.34 -15.00 -2.82
CA ARG A 162 7.57 -15.57 -2.24
C ARG A 162 8.74 -15.57 -3.21
N ASP A 163 8.45 -15.57 -4.52
CA ASP A 163 9.46 -15.58 -5.57
C ASP A 163 9.86 -14.16 -6.03
N LEU A 164 9.17 -13.12 -5.58
CA LEU A 164 9.44 -11.75 -6.02
C LEU A 164 10.65 -11.12 -5.35
N GLY A 165 11.07 -11.61 -4.17
CA GLY A 165 12.24 -11.11 -3.45
C GLY A 165 12.12 -9.66 -2.98
N CYS A 166 10.91 -9.18 -2.75
CA CYS A 166 10.61 -7.82 -2.27
C CYS A 166 9.81 -7.85 -0.96
N ALA A 167 9.64 -6.69 -0.34
CA ALA A 167 8.77 -6.54 0.83
C ALA A 167 7.31 -6.87 0.47
N VAL A 168 6.59 -7.46 1.43
CA VAL A 168 5.15 -7.75 1.29
C VAL A 168 4.38 -7.07 2.42
N TRP A 169 3.35 -6.35 2.05
CA TRP A 169 2.36 -5.76 2.95
C TRP A 169 1.05 -6.52 2.78
N ASN A 170 0.71 -7.31 3.80
CA ASN A 170 -0.45 -8.18 3.80
C ASN A 170 -1.66 -7.48 4.41
N ALA A 171 -2.75 -7.37 3.67
CA ALA A 171 -4.04 -6.96 4.22
C ALA A 171 -4.82 -8.21 4.69
N GLU A 172 -4.84 -8.40 5.99
CA GLU A 172 -5.54 -9.51 6.65
C GLU A 172 -6.15 -8.99 7.95
N TRP A 173 -7.38 -8.52 7.85
CA TRP A 173 -8.05 -7.90 8.98
C TRP A 173 -8.49 -8.94 10.00
N GLY A 174 -7.89 -8.89 11.18
CA GLY A 174 -8.15 -9.89 12.19
C GLY A 174 -7.12 -9.91 13.33
N PRO A 175 -7.20 -10.93 14.19
CA PRO A 175 -6.36 -11.02 15.38
C PRO A 175 -4.95 -11.56 15.11
N SER A 176 -4.67 -12.07 13.91
CA SER A 176 -3.39 -12.69 13.54
C SER A 176 -3.04 -12.38 12.10
N ASP A 177 -1.74 -12.35 11.81
CA ASP A 177 -1.17 -12.33 10.46
C ASP A 177 -0.64 -13.74 10.15
N ASP A 178 -1.32 -14.45 9.27
CA ASP A 178 -0.94 -15.82 8.90
C ASP A 178 0.20 -15.83 7.87
N LEU A 179 0.47 -14.69 7.20
CA LEU A 179 1.50 -14.58 6.19
C LEU A 179 2.86 -14.14 6.75
N GLN A 180 2.88 -13.28 7.76
CA GLN A 180 4.08 -12.71 8.39
C GLN A 180 5.04 -12.05 7.38
N GLY A 181 4.50 -11.11 6.60
CA GLY A 181 5.24 -10.35 5.62
C GLY A 181 6.16 -9.29 6.23
N TYR A 182 6.36 -8.17 5.53
CA TYR A 182 7.11 -7.02 6.03
C TYR A 182 6.21 -6.08 6.84
N VAL A 183 4.98 -5.85 6.36
CA VAL A 183 3.92 -5.10 7.05
C VAL A 183 2.64 -5.93 7.04
N TRP A 184 1.87 -5.80 8.09
CA TRP A 184 0.54 -6.35 8.26
C TRP A 184 -0.47 -5.23 8.48
N GLN A 185 -1.47 -5.08 7.60
CA GLN A 185 -2.63 -4.24 7.82
C GLN A 185 -3.67 -5.08 8.56
N ASP A 186 -3.86 -4.80 9.86
CA ASP A 186 -4.68 -5.61 10.75
C ASP A 186 -6.13 -5.13 10.85
N ALA A 187 -6.38 -3.88 10.49
CA ALA A 187 -7.72 -3.29 10.51
C ALA A 187 -7.84 -2.14 9.52
N GLY A 188 -8.99 -2.04 8.88
CA GLY A 188 -9.38 -0.91 8.06
C GLY A 188 -10.45 -0.04 8.71
N ASP A 189 -10.62 1.18 8.19
CA ASP A 189 -11.66 2.14 8.58
C ASP A 189 -11.68 2.46 10.09
N VAL A 190 -10.52 2.49 10.74
CA VAL A 190 -10.41 2.84 12.16
C VAL A 190 -10.47 4.36 12.33
N VAL A 191 -11.20 4.83 13.34
CA VAL A 191 -11.29 6.26 13.62
C VAL A 191 -10.11 6.71 14.49
N LEU A 192 -9.22 7.53 13.93
CA LEU A 192 -8.13 8.20 14.61
C LEU A 192 -8.35 9.72 14.56
N ALA A 193 -8.54 10.36 15.70
CA ALA A 193 -8.82 11.80 15.82
C ALA A 193 -9.91 12.33 14.86
N GLY A 194 -10.95 11.51 14.59
CA GLY A 194 -12.09 11.89 13.75
C GLY A 194 -11.91 11.59 12.25
N HIS A 195 -10.79 11.01 11.85
CA HIS A 195 -10.50 10.60 10.47
C HIS A 195 -10.45 9.08 10.36
N TYR A 196 -10.84 8.55 9.20
CA TYR A 196 -10.73 7.13 8.90
C TYR A 196 -9.32 6.83 8.36
N VAL A 197 -8.67 5.83 8.95
CA VAL A 197 -7.34 5.32 8.57
C VAL A 197 -7.33 3.81 8.71
N ASP A 198 -6.40 3.17 8.03
CA ASP A 198 -6.12 1.76 8.21
C ASP A 198 -4.92 1.60 9.14
N LEU A 199 -4.91 0.54 9.96
CA LEU A 199 -3.86 0.31 10.95
C LEU A 199 -2.90 -0.78 10.49
N ASP A 200 -1.64 -0.54 10.80
CA ASP A 200 -0.53 -1.37 10.35
C ASP A 200 0.40 -1.79 11.48
N TYR A 201 0.99 -2.96 11.31
CA TYR A 201 2.13 -3.41 12.10
C TYR A 201 3.32 -3.75 11.20
N MET A 202 4.51 -3.28 11.56
CA MET A 202 5.76 -3.64 10.91
C MET A 202 6.55 -4.61 11.79
N TYR A 203 7.12 -5.65 11.19
CA TYR A 203 7.89 -6.66 11.90
C TYR A 203 9.35 -6.26 12.08
N ASP A 204 9.94 -5.58 11.10
CA ASP A 204 11.32 -5.11 11.15
C ASP A 204 11.41 -3.81 11.95
N ASP A 205 12.21 -3.81 13.02
CA ASP A 205 12.43 -2.67 13.89
C ASP A 205 13.78 -1.98 13.68
N ALA A 206 14.57 -2.43 12.72
CA ALA A 206 15.93 -1.92 12.50
C ALA A 206 16.00 -0.41 12.24
N LEU A 207 14.94 0.18 11.67
CA LEU A 207 14.86 1.62 11.41
C LEU A 207 14.41 2.45 12.61
N PHE A 208 14.03 1.81 13.73
CA PHE A 208 13.45 2.47 14.90
C PHE A 208 14.32 2.39 16.15
N ASN A 209 15.50 1.71 16.07
CA ASN A 209 16.48 1.51 17.13
C ASN A 209 17.66 2.48 17.07
#